data_30184bda92a993aa56431335594679d4
#
_entry.id   30184bda92a993aa56431335594679d4
#
_cell.length_a   1.000
_cell.length_b   1.000
_cell.length_c   1.000
_cell.angle_alpha   90.00
_cell.angle_beta   90.00
_cell.angle_gamma   90.00
#
_symmetry.space_group_name_H-M   'P 1'
#
loop_
_entity.id
_entity.type
_entity.pdbx_description
1 polymer ?
#
loop_
_entity_poly.entity_id
_entity_poly.type
_entity_poly.pdbx_seq_one_letter_code
_entity_poly.pdbx_strand_id
1 'polypeptide(L)'
;MTSTASPERRSTTVPLDWKEVWFTNCPMVSANNVDQELGWCREEFKKLGVEYAYFRHAPENNWYPHYIHNLDNLIRMGGLYPPIHVHADIRRTVLLGATWVHEGGCMAVRARDPLFRMADLKGKKIGISKSLNTIKNDWWRIQEHMGIANMLMLNDMTMKDVQIVEFPYADDWYDKPQMLEPLINPTDLWATRDHKRDLAFRPMEAALLSGKVDAIYTQSKVFQHLQEDTGK
;
A
#
# COMPACT_ATOMS: atom_id res chain seq x y z
N MET A 1 -15.02 44.84 -10.78
CA MET A 1 -15.04 43.43 -11.25
C MET A 1 -13.75 43.22 -12.03
N THR A 2 -12.70 42.73 -11.39
CA THR A 2 -11.41 42.48 -12.00
C THR A 2 -11.38 41.03 -12.47
N SER A 3 -11.39 40.85 -13.79
CA SER A 3 -11.21 39.55 -14.45
C SER A 3 -9.80 39.02 -14.17
N THR A 4 -9.69 37.97 -13.37
CA THR A 4 -8.44 37.22 -13.22
C THR A 4 -8.33 36.25 -14.41
N ALA A 5 -7.54 36.61 -15.41
CA ALA A 5 -7.18 35.71 -16.50
C ALA A 5 -6.43 34.50 -15.88
N SER A 6 -6.92 33.29 -16.19
CA SER A 6 -6.19 32.06 -15.89
C SER A 6 -4.81 32.10 -16.53
N PRO A 7 -3.75 31.67 -15.80
CA PRO A 7 -2.43 31.59 -16.42
C PRO A 7 -2.46 30.61 -17.60
N GLU A 8 -2.07 31.07 -18.78
CA GLU A 8 -1.86 30.24 -19.94
C GLU A 8 -0.95 29.06 -19.58
N ARG A 9 -1.46 27.85 -19.70
CA ARG A 9 -0.65 26.63 -19.64
C ARG A 9 0.33 26.66 -20.82
N ARG A 10 1.58 27.02 -20.56
CA ARG A 10 2.65 26.76 -21.52
C ARG A 10 2.75 25.23 -21.66
N SER A 11 2.20 24.69 -22.72
CA SER A 11 2.47 23.33 -23.17
C SER A 11 3.93 23.27 -23.60
N THR A 12 4.82 22.92 -22.70
CA THR A 12 6.15 22.47 -23.08
C THR A 12 5.98 21.02 -23.55
N THR A 13 5.62 20.84 -24.82
CA THR A 13 5.77 19.54 -25.47
C THR A 13 7.25 19.26 -25.64
N VAL A 14 7.86 18.71 -24.62
CA VAL A 14 9.12 18.00 -24.78
C VAL A 14 8.81 16.77 -25.61
N PRO A 15 9.46 16.56 -26.77
CA PRO A 15 9.24 15.36 -27.54
C PRO A 15 9.50 14.14 -26.65
N LEU A 16 8.53 13.24 -26.57
CA LEU A 16 8.69 11.98 -25.85
C LEU A 16 9.61 11.10 -26.71
N ASP A 17 10.88 10.96 -26.32
CA ASP A 17 11.87 10.11 -26.98
C ASP A 17 11.90 8.68 -26.42
N TRP A 18 11.08 8.39 -25.42
CA TRP A 18 10.93 7.06 -24.84
C TRP A 18 10.37 6.07 -25.89
N LYS A 19 10.95 4.90 -25.92
CA LYS A 19 10.47 3.78 -26.74
C LYS A 19 9.51 2.90 -25.98
N GLU A 20 9.57 2.94 -24.67
CA GLU A 20 8.72 2.17 -23.76
C GLU A 20 8.33 3.00 -22.55
N VAL A 21 7.16 2.73 -22.02
CA VAL A 21 6.65 3.22 -20.74
C VAL A 21 6.21 2.02 -19.93
N TRP A 22 6.77 1.88 -18.75
CA TRP A 22 6.42 0.84 -17.81
C TRP A 22 5.30 1.29 -16.89
N PHE A 23 4.39 0.39 -16.57
CA PHE A 23 3.43 0.63 -15.49
C PHE A 23 3.52 -0.42 -14.41
N THR A 24 3.20 0.00 -13.18
CA THR A 24 3.10 -0.89 -12.02
C THR A 24 1.78 -0.64 -11.30
N ASN A 25 1.26 -1.67 -10.63
CA ASN A 25 0.07 -1.55 -9.80
C ASN A 25 0.25 -2.29 -8.47
N CYS A 26 -0.45 -1.86 -7.44
CA CYS A 26 -0.60 -2.66 -6.24
C CYS A 26 -1.38 -3.95 -6.55
N PRO A 27 -1.15 -5.05 -5.81
CA PRO A 27 -1.88 -6.31 -5.98
C PRO A 27 -3.31 -6.19 -5.41
N MET A 28 -4.08 -5.29 -5.98
CA MET A 28 -5.48 -5.02 -5.64
C MET A 28 -6.25 -4.64 -6.90
N VAL A 29 -7.53 -4.93 -6.91
CA VAL A 29 -8.39 -4.52 -8.03
C VAL A 29 -8.59 -3.02 -8.00
N SER A 30 -8.31 -2.39 -9.12
CA SER A 30 -8.40 -0.94 -9.29
C SER A 30 -8.75 -0.58 -10.74
N ALA A 31 -8.98 0.69 -11.03
CA ALA A 31 -9.36 1.15 -12.37
C ALA A 31 -8.37 0.72 -13.47
N ASN A 32 -7.08 0.63 -13.14
CA ASN A 32 -6.07 0.19 -14.10
C ASN A 32 -6.20 -1.29 -14.53
N ASN A 33 -6.85 -2.14 -13.74
CA ASN A 33 -7.14 -3.51 -14.20
C ASN A 33 -8.16 -3.50 -15.34
N VAL A 34 -9.13 -2.58 -15.29
CA VAL A 34 -10.08 -2.38 -16.39
C VAL A 34 -9.35 -1.89 -17.63
N ASP A 35 -8.43 -0.93 -17.49
CA ASP A 35 -7.60 -0.47 -18.60
C ASP A 35 -6.75 -1.58 -19.20
N GLN A 36 -6.17 -2.45 -18.38
CA GLN A 36 -5.38 -3.58 -18.86
C GLN A 36 -6.19 -4.56 -19.71
N GLU A 37 -7.42 -4.85 -19.31
CA GLU A 37 -8.33 -5.71 -20.07
C GLU A 37 -8.80 -5.05 -21.37
N LEU A 38 -9.10 -3.75 -21.34
CA LEU A 38 -9.62 -3.02 -22.50
C LEU A 38 -8.52 -2.45 -23.40
N GLY A 39 -7.29 -2.33 -22.91
CA GLY A 39 -6.13 -1.91 -23.69
C GLY A 39 -6.06 -0.44 -24.03
N TRP A 40 -6.83 0.43 -23.39
CA TRP A 40 -6.93 1.85 -23.73
C TRP A 40 -5.60 2.59 -23.68
N CYS A 41 -4.87 2.49 -22.59
CA CYS A 41 -3.55 3.12 -22.48
C CYS A 41 -2.57 2.55 -23.51
N ARG A 42 -2.60 1.23 -23.72
CA ARG A 42 -1.75 0.58 -24.74
C ARG A 42 -2.00 1.13 -26.14
N GLU A 43 -3.25 1.30 -26.51
CA GLU A 43 -3.61 1.87 -27.83
C GLU A 43 -3.19 3.32 -27.95
N GLU A 44 -3.36 4.14 -26.91
CA GLU A 44 -2.95 5.55 -26.93
C GLU A 44 -1.43 5.70 -27.03
N PHE A 45 -0.67 4.94 -26.26
CA PHE A 45 0.80 4.96 -26.33
C PHE A 45 1.32 4.44 -27.68
N LYS A 46 0.67 3.43 -28.26
CA LYS A 46 0.98 2.92 -29.60
C LYS A 46 0.87 3.99 -30.69
N LYS A 47 -0.11 4.89 -30.60
CA LYS A 47 -0.23 6.03 -31.53
C LYS A 47 0.97 6.97 -31.47
N LEU A 48 1.65 7.01 -30.34
CA LEU A 48 2.87 7.80 -30.12
C LEU A 48 4.16 7.02 -30.47
N GLY A 49 4.05 5.78 -30.93
CA GLY A 49 5.19 4.91 -31.19
C GLY A 49 5.91 4.41 -29.94
N VAL A 50 5.19 4.36 -28.82
CA VAL A 50 5.71 3.97 -27.51
C VAL A 50 5.05 2.66 -27.09
N GLU A 51 5.83 1.71 -26.60
CA GLU A 51 5.32 0.49 -25.97
C GLU A 51 4.88 0.80 -24.53
N TYR A 52 3.66 0.36 -24.18
CA TYR A 52 3.14 0.46 -22.81
C TYR A 52 3.05 -0.94 -22.20
N ALA A 53 3.91 -1.26 -21.26
CA ALA A 53 4.10 -2.61 -20.76
C ALA A 53 4.05 -2.70 -19.23
N TYR A 54 3.61 -3.86 -18.75
CA TYR A 54 3.61 -4.15 -17.33
C TYR A 54 5.03 -4.45 -16.84
N PHE A 55 5.48 -3.75 -15.82
CA PHE A 55 6.87 -3.79 -15.36
C PHE A 55 7.36 -5.21 -14.96
N ARG A 56 6.46 -6.11 -14.60
CA ARG A 56 6.80 -7.52 -14.34
C ARG A 56 7.41 -8.26 -15.52
N HIS A 57 7.19 -7.76 -16.71
CA HIS A 57 7.79 -8.30 -17.92
C HIS A 57 9.16 -7.69 -18.23
N ALA A 58 9.62 -6.73 -17.43
CA ALA A 58 10.95 -6.15 -17.58
C ALA A 58 12.04 -7.18 -17.22
N PRO A 59 13.20 -7.12 -17.89
CA PRO A 59 14.30 -8.06 -17.65
C PRO A 59 14.78 -8.09 -16.20
N GLU A 60 14.76 -6.95 -15.53
CA GLU A 60 15.23 -6.79 -14.15
C GLU A 60 14.20 -7.17 -13.08
N ASN A 61 13.02 -7.50 -13.45
CA ASN A 61 11.92 -8.09 -12.67
C ASN A 61 11.98 -8.00 -11.13
N ASN A 62 12.48 -6.93 -10.58
CA ASN A 62 12.31 -6.61 -9.17
C ASN A 62 11.18 -5.59 -9.00
N TRP A 63 10.57 -5.51 -7.80
CA TRP A 63 9.41 -4.65 -7.60
C TRP A 63 9.73 -3.31 -6.92
N TYR A 64 10.99 -3.03 -6.67
CA TYR A 64 11.41 -1.78 -6.03
C TYR A 64 10.99 -0.52 -6.78
N PRO A 65 11.02 -0.44 -8.13
CA PRO A 65 10.52 0.74 -8.84
C PRO A 65 9.09 1.14 -8.47
N HIS A 66 8.24 0.19 -8.09
CA HIS A 66 6.89 0.48 -7.59
C HIS A 66 6.90 1.31 -6.29
N TYR A 67 7.95 1.22 -5.49
CA TYR A 67 8.06 1.88 -4.19
C TYR A 67 9.00 3.09 -4.17
N ILE A 68 10.10 3.02 -4.91
CA ILE A 68 11.12 4.07 -4.92
C ILE A 68 11.14 4.91 -6.20
N HIS A 69 10.32 4.54 -7.19
CA HIS A 69 10.12 5.24 -8.48
C HIS A 69 11.44 5.60 -9.18
N ASN A 70 12.41 4.69 -9.18
CA ASN A 70 13.75 4.91 -9.71
C ASN A 70 13.87 4.76 -11.24
N LEU A 71 12.75 4.75 -11.95
CA LEU A 71 12.68 4.77 -13.41
C LEU A 71 11.97 6.04 -13.87
N ASP A 72 12.50 6.68 -14.92
CA ASP A 72 11.94 7.92 -15.47
C ASP A 72 10.65 7.67 -16.27
N ASN A 73 10.60 6.55 -16.99
CA ASN A 73 9.49 6.12 -17.83
C ASN A 73 8.49 5.23 -17.10
N LEU A 74 8.22 5.51 -15.82
CA LEU A 74 7.34 4.70 -14.97
C LEU A 74 6.04 5.42 -14.64
N ILE A 75 4.91 4.78 -14.91
CA ILE A 75 3.60 5.12 -14.37
C ILE A 75 3.26 4.16 -13.23
N ARG A 76 3.16 4.67 -12.03
CA ARG A 76 2.86 3.87 -10.85
C ARG A 76 1.40 4.06 -10.43
N MET A 77 0.68 2.95 -10.27
CA MET A 77 -0.70 2.93 -9.79
C MET A 77 -0.78 2.20 -8.44
N GLY A 78 -1.35 2.83 -7.43
CA GLY A 78 -1.47 2.23 -6.10
C GLY A 78 -1.55 3.24 -4.98
N GLY A 79 -1.43 2.77 -3.74
CA GLY A 79 -1.59 3.57 -2.53
C GLY A 79 -0.65 4.78 -2.43
N LEU A 80 -1.03 5.78 -1.65
CA LEU A 80 -0.38 7.10 -1.62
C LEU A 80 0.94 7.16 -0.84
N TYR A 81 1.22 6.25 0.08
CA TYR A 81 2.43 6.36 0.92
C TYR A 81 3.74 6.36 0.14
N PRO A 82 3.98 5.42 -0.82
CA PRO A 82 5.19 5.48 -1.62
C PRO A 82 5.35 6.77 -2.43
N PRO A 83 4.36 7.25 -3.20
CA PRO A 83 4.55 8.46 -3.99
C PRO A 83 4.73 9.72 -3.16
N ILE A 84 4.12 9.84 -1.97
CA ILE A 84 4.36 10.96 -1.07
C ILE A 84 5.81 10.93 -0.58
N HIS A 85 6.29 9.80 -0.08
CA HIS A 85 7.66 9.63 0.36
C HIS A 85 8.66 9.91 -0.75
N VAL A 86 8.44 9.33 -1.93
CA VAL A 86 9.34 9.55 -3.08
C VAL A 86 9.39 11.01 -3.49
N HIS A 87 8.24 11.67 -3.56
CA HIS A 87 8.17 13.08 -3.95
C HIS A 87 8.86 13.99 -2.95
N ALA A 88 8.72 13.69 -1.65
CA ALA A 88 9.31 14.51 -0.58
C ALA A 88 10.84 14.30 -0.45
N ASP A 89 11.31 13.05 -0.54
CA ASP A 89 12.65 12.69 -0.06
C ASP A 89 13.59 12.15 -1.14
N ILE A 90 13.06 11.68 -2.29
CA ILE A 90 13.88 10.96 -3.27
C ILE A 90 13.96 11.72 -4.60
N ARG A 91 12.82 11.98 -5.24
CA ARG A 91 12.78 12.64 -6.56
C ARG A 91 11.42 13.27 -6.83
N ARG A 92 11.40 14.25 -7.72
CA ARG A 92 10.15 14.86 -8.17
C ARG A 92 9.30 13.85 -8.95
N THR A 93 8.02 13.80 -8.62
CA THR A 93 7.00 13.00 -9.28
C THR A 93 5.78 13.85 -9.58
N VAL A 94 4.92 13.41 -10.48
CA VAL A 94 3.69 14.09 -10.84
C VAL A 94 2.51 13.18 -10.51
N LEU A 95 1.53 13.70 -9.78
CA LEU A 95 0.26 13.01 -9.56
C LEU A 95 -0.62 13.23 -10.81
N LEU A 96 -0.85 12.15 -11.56
CA LEU A 96 -1.68 12.20 -12.77
C LEU A 96 -3.18 12.14 -12.46
N GLY A 97 -3.56 11.44 -11.42
CA GLY A 97 -4.94 11.29 -11.01
C GLY A 97 -5.04 10.53 -9.68
N ALA A 98 -6.22 10.54 -9.09
CA ALA A 98 -6.52 9.79 -7.88
C ALA A 98 -7.75 8.91 -8.11
N THR A 99 -7.70 7.70 -7.56
CA THR A 99 -8.85 6.83 -7.41
C THR A 99 -9.20 6.73 -5.94
N TRP A 100 -10.46 6.48 -5.66
CA TRP A 100 -10.92 6.34 -4.29
C TRP A 100 -11.20 4.87 -3.99
N VAL A 101 -10.58 4.35 -2.94
CA VAL A 101 -10.89 3.03 -2.39
C VAL A 101 -11.27 3.22 -0.94
N HIS A 102 -12.45 2.78 -0.56
CA HIS A 102 -12.89 2.81 0.82
C HIS A 102 -12.50 1.50 1.50
N GLU A 103 -11.38 1.52 2.23
CA GLU A 103 -10.96 0.41 3.08
C GLU A 103 -11.06 0.86 4.55
N GLY A 104 -11.93 0.20 5.30
CA GLY A 104 -12.04 0.41 6.74
C GLY A 104 -10.82 -0.18 7.47
N GLY A 105 -10.43 0.49 8.56
CA GLY A 105 -9.49 -0.04 9.53
C GLY A 105 -10.10 -0.06 10.92
N CYS A 106 -9.59 -0.92 11.78
CA CYS A 106 -10.08 -1.06 13.15
C CYS A 106 -8.97 -1.36 14.14
N MET A 107 -9.23 -1.05 15.42
CA MET A 107 -8.45 -1.59 16.52
C MET A 107 -8.98 -2.98 16.84
N ALA A 108 -8.13 -3.99 16.69
CA ALA A 108 -8.46 -5.37 17.04
C ALA A 108 -7.91 -5.70 18.42
N VAL A 109 -8.75 -6.34 19.24
CA VAL A 109 -8.44 -6.85 20.57
C VAL A 109 -8.92 -8.30 20.68
N ARG A 110 -8.43 -9.04 21.65
CA ARG A 110 -8.96 -10.39 21.89
C ARG A 110 -10.35 -10.32 22.54
N ALA A 111 -11.29 -11.15 22.08
CA ALA A 111 -12.67 -11.16 22.57
C ALA A 111 -12.81 -11.41 24.09
N ARG A 112 -11.83 -12.08 24.70
CA ARG A 112 -11.80 -12.38 26.14
C ARG A 112 -11.36 -11.19 27.00
N ASP A 113 -10.76 -10.15 26.40
CA ASP A 113 -10.25 -9.01 27.12
C ASP A 113 -11.35 -7.95 27.30
N PRO A 114 -11.51 -7.33 28.47
CA PRO A 114 -12.55 -6.34 28.73
C PRO A 114 -12.17 -4.96 28.13
N LEU A 115 -11.90 -4.91 26.85
CA LEU A 115 -11.47 -3.72 26.10
C LEU A 115 -12.56 -3.38 25.07
N PHE A 116 -13.53 -2.58 25.45
CA PHE A 116 -14.73 -2.30 24.66
C PHE A 116 -14.71 -0.90 24.03
N ARG A 117 -13.89 0.00 24.54
CA ARG A 117 -13.78 1.39 24.08
C ARG A 117 -12.31 1.78 23.94
N MET A 118 -12.04 2.78 23.12
CA MET A 118 -10.68 3.31 22.96
C MET A 118 -10.05 3.76 24.28
N ALA A 119 -10.85 4.32 25.19
CA ALA A 119 -10.37 4.71 26.52
C ALA A 119 -9.80 3.55 27.35
N ASP A 120 -10.27 2.32 27.11
CA ASP A 120 -9.80 1.12 27.82
C ASP A 120 -8.38 0.74 27.38
N LEU A 121 -7.88 1.32 26.27
CA LEU A 121 -6.51 1.13 25.79
C LEU A 121 -5.46 2.01 26.48
N LYS A 122 -5.87 2.91 27.38
CA LYS A 122 -4.91 3.75 28.12
C LYS A 122 -3.93 2.89 28.91
N GLY A 123 -2.62 3.13 28.69
CA GLY A 123 -1.54 2.35 29.28
C GLY A 123 -1.32 0.94 28.69
N LYS A 124 -2.13 0.54 27.70
CA LYS A 124 -2.05 -0.79 27.07
C LYS A 124 -0.98 -0.84 26.00
N LYS A 125 -0.56 -2.07 25.68
CA LYS A 125 0.43 -2.36 24.64
C LYS A 125 -0.27 -2.49 23.29
N ILE A 126 0.13 -1.67 22.32
CA ILE A 126 -0.36 -1.74 20.94
C ILE A 126 0.80 -2.19 20.04
N GLY A 127 0.58 -3.29 19.32
CA GLY A 127 1.57 -3.82 18.38
C GLY A 127 1.60 -3.04 17.08
N ILE A 128 2.80 -2.82 16.54
CA ILE A 128 3.03 -2.19 15.25
C ILE A 128 4.13 -2.94 14.49
N SER A 129 3.97 -3.07 13.18
CA SER A 129 4.98 -3.69 12.31
C SER A 129 6.23 -2.82 12.20
N LYS A 130 7.37 -3.47 11.95
CA LYS A 130 8.64 -2.82 11.64
C LYS A 130 9.35 -3.59 10.52
N SER A 131 9.33 -3.04 9.32
CA SER A 131 10.08 -3.60 8.21
C SER A 131 11.59 -3.53 8.47
N LEU A 132 12.29 -4.61 8.18
CA LEU A 132 13.76 -4.64 8.14
C LEU A 132 14.31 -4.27 6.76
N ASN A 133 13.44 -4.10 5.77
CA ASN A 133 13.81 -3.63 4.44
C ASN A 133 14.02 -2.11 4.47
N THR A 134 15.23 -1.67 4.17
CA THR A 134 15.64 -0.26 4.19
C THR A 134 15.64 0.39 2.81
N ILE A 135 15.33 -0.35 1.74
CA ILE A 135 15.34 0.15 0.36
C ILE A 135 14.07 0.96 0.06
N LYS A 136 12.96 0.60 0.70
CA LYS A 136 11.65 1.22 0.51
C LYS A 136 11.05 1.71 1.82
N ASN A 137 10.04 2.56 1.75
CA ASN A 137 9.28 2.94 2.93
C ASN A 137 8.55 1.74 3.55
N ASP A 138 8.43 1.74 4.87
CA ASP A 138 7.65 0.76 5.62
C ASP A 138 6.16 1.16 5.61
N TRP A 139 5.49 0.84 4.52
CA TRP A 139 4.09 1.23 4.30
C TRP A 139 3.10 0.59 5.29
N TRP A 140 3.39 -0.63 5.79
CA TRP A 140 2.59 -1.25 6.84
C TRP A 140 2.65 -0.43 8.13
N ARG A 141 3.86 -0.10 8.57
CA ARG A 141 4.08 0.73 9.76
C ARG A 141 3.42 2.10 9.62
N ILE A 142 3.56 2.75 8.46
CA ILE A 142 2.94 4.06 8.21
C ILE A 142 1.42 3.96 8.36
N GLN A 143 0.80 2.97 7.74
CA GLN A 143 -0.65 2.76 7.80
C GLN A 143 -1.12 2.46 9.23
N GLU A 144 -0.43 1.56 9.92
CA GLU A 144 -0.74 1.18 11.31
C GLU A 144 -0.57 2.37 12.24
N HIS A 145 0.54 3.10 12.14
CA HIS A 145 0.79 4.27 12.97
C HIS A 145 -0.27 5.36 12.76
N MET A 146 -0.59 5.68 11.51
CA MET A 146 -1.63 6.66 11.19
C MET A 146 -3.00 6.21 11.67
N GLY A 147 -3.34 4.93 11.51
CA GLY A 147 -4.58 4.36 11.99
C GLY A 147 -4.70 4.45 13.50
N ILE A 148 -3.69 4.04 14.25
CA ILE A 148 -3.64 4.13 15.71
C ILE A 148 -3.78 5.60 16.14
N ALA A 149 -2.98 6.50 15.59
CA ALA A 149 -2.99 7.92 15.95
C ALA A 149 -4.38 8.56 15.71
N ASN A 150 -5.01 8.28 14.58
CA ASN A 150 -6.34 8.79 14.26
C ASN A 150 -7.41 8.23 15.19
N MET A 151 -7.38 6.94 15.49
CA MET A 151 -8.33 6.31 16.41
C MET A 151 -8.21 6.87 17.84
N LEU A 152 -6.97 7.07 18.30
CA LEU A 152 -6.71 7.71 19.59
C LEU A 152 -7.21 9.16 19.60
N MET A 153 -6.85 9.95 18.58
CA MET A 153 -7.24 11.36 18.47
C MET A 153 -8.77 11.56 18.46
N LEU A 154 -9.51 10.70 17.76
CA LEU A 154 -10.97 10.72 17.74
C LEU A 154 -11.61 10.41 19.10
N ASN A 155 -10.82 9.97 20.07
CA ASN A 155 -11.25 9.64 21.42
C ASN A 155 -10.48 10.43 22.49
N ASP A 156 -10.02 11.64 22.15
CA ASP A 156 -9.29 12.56 23.04
C ASP A 156 -8.03 11.95 23.69
N MET A 157 -7.40 11.02 22.97
CA MET A 157 -6.18 10.35 23.37
C MET A 157 -5.04 10.63 22.38
N THR A 158 -3.83 10.34 22.80
CA THR A 158 -2.61 10.51 22.00
C THR A 158 -1.74 9.24 22.02
N MET A 159 -0.72 9.18 21.19
CA MET A 159 0.26 8.09 21.19
C MET A 159 1.03 7.97 22.55
N LYS A 160 1.02 9.01 23.38
CA LYS A 160 1.63 8.99 24.73
C LYS A 160 0.79 8.25 25.75
N ASP A 161 -0.49 8.06 25.49
CA ASP A 161 -1.42 7.36 26.38
C ASP A 161 -1.34 5.84 26.26
N VAL A 162 -0.58 5.32 25.29
CA VAL A 162 -0.42 3.89 25.02
C VAL A 162 1.05 3.50 24.92
N GLN A 163 1.34 2.19 24.96
CA GLN A 163 2.70 1.66 24.80
C GLN A 163 2.82 1.02 23.41
N ILE A 164 3.59 1.61 22.52
CA ILE A 164 3.84 1.03 21.19
C ILE A 164 4.93 -0.03 21.29
N VAL A 165 4.62 -1.23 20.79
CA VAL A 165 5.55 -2.38 20.73
C VAL A 165 5.81 -2.72 19.28
N GLU A 166 7.07 -2.62 18.86
CA GLU A 166 7.50 -2.90 17.49
C GLU A 166 7.75 -4.40 17.28
N PHE A 167 7.29 -4.90 16.12
CA PHE A 167 7.48 -6.28 15.69
C PHE A 167 8.23 -6.30 14.35
N PRO A 168 9.55 -6.60 14.37
CA PRO A 168 10.35 -6.68 13.16
C PRO A 168 9.91 -7.83 12.26
N TYR A 169 9.94 -7.60 10.93
CA TYR A 169 9.73 -8.62 9.90
C TYR A 169 10.65 -8.37 8.71
N ALA A 170 11.02 -9.43 7.99
CA ALA A 170 12.04 -9.38 6.95
C ALA A 170 11.64 -8.49 5.77
N ASP A 171 10.36 -8.48 5.38
CA ASP A 171 9.83 -7.68 4.25
C ASP A 171 10.64 -7.88 2.95
N ASP A 172 11.02 -9.13 2.70
CA ASP A 172 11.90 -9.56 1.60
C ASP A 172 11.15 -10.23 0.44
N TRP A 173 9.82 -10.23 0.47
CA TRP A 173 9.02 -10.92 -0.53
C TRP A 173 9.14 -10.32 -1.94
N TYR A 174 9.56 -9.05 -2.04
CA TYR A 174 9.79 -8.37 -3.33
C TYR A 174 10.93 -8.96 -4.14
N ASP A 175 11.87 -9.60 -3.46
CA ASP A 175 13.04 -10.23 -4.07
C ASP A 175 12.80 -11.71 -4.38
N LYS A 176 11.64 -12.26 -4.02
CA LYS A 176 11.31 -13.68 -4.21
C LYS A 176 10.44 -13.85 -5.46
N PRO A 177 10.97 -14.40 -6.56
CA PRO A 177 10.25 -14.54 -7.83
C PRO A 177 8.89 -15.23 -7.67
N GLN A 178 8.82 -16.30 -6.90
CA GLN A 178 7.59 -17.06 -6.66
C GLN A 178 6.50 -16.26 -5.91
N MET A 179 6.89 -15.28 -5.12
CA MET A 179 5.95 -14.38 -4.45
C MET A 179 5.44 -13.29 -5.39
N LEU A 180 6.13 -13.08 -6.50
CA LEU A 180 5.83 -12.09 -7.51
C LEU A 180 5.05 -12.67 -8.69
N GLU A 181 5.08 -13.98 -8.85
CA GLU A 181 4.40 -14.69 -9.93
C GLU A 181 2.90 -14.35 -10.04
N PRO A 182 2.15 -14.25 -8.94
CA PRO A 182 0.76 -13.79 -8.97
C PRO A 182 0.56 -12.35 -9.47
N LEU A 183 1.63 -11.55 -9.53
CA LEU A 183 1.59 -10.17 -10.01
C LEU A 183 1.94 -10.07 -11.50
N ILE A 184 2.35 -11.17 -12.14
CA ILE A 184 2.68 -11.21 -13.57
C ILE A 184 1.43 -10.99 -14.41
N ASN A 185 0.31 -11.60 -13.99
CA ASN A 185 -0.98 -11.38 -14.64
C ASN A 185 -1.96 -10.72 -13.66
N PRO A 186 -2.30 -9.44 -13.83
CA PRO A 186 -3.24 -8.74 -12.95
C PRO A 186 -4.62 -9.38 -12.86
N THR A 187 -5.06 -10.11 -13.89
CA THR A 187 -6.35 -10.80 -13.89
C THR A 187 -6.35 -12.00 -12.94
N ASP A 188 -5.19 -12.59 -12.69
CA ASP A 188 -5.02 -13.70 -11.74
C ASP A 188 -5.07 -13.26 -10.27
N LEU A 189 -5.19 -11.96 -10.01
CA LEU A 189 -5.36 -11.43 -8.64
C LEU A 189 -6.55 -12.06 -7.90
N TRP A 190 -7.56 -12.49 -8.60
CA TRP A 190 -8.70 -13.20 -8.02
C TRP A 190 -8.32 -14.59 -7.54
N ALA A 191 -7.62 -15.37 -8.37
CA ALA A 191 -7.14 -16.69 -8.03
C ALA A 191 -6.14 -16.68 -6.87
N THR A 192 -5.24 -15.70 -6.83
CA THR A 192 -4.22 -15.57 -5.78
C THR A 192 -4.74 -15.08 -4.44
N ARG A 193 -5.92 -14.47 -4.39
CA ARG A 193 -6.53 -14.08 -3.11
C ARG A 193 -6.90 -15.28 -2.24
N ASP A 194 -7.32 -16.37 -2.85
CA ASP A 194 -7.66 -17.59 -2.11
C ASP A 194 -6.42 -18.31 -1.58
N HIS A 195 -5.31 -18.27 -2.31
CA HIS A 195 -4.04 -18.87 -1.88
C HIS A 195 -3.32 -18.10 -0.78
N LYS A 196 -3.65 -16.81 -0.57
CA LYS A 196 -3.08 -16.02 0.52
C LYS A 196 -3.61 -16.34 1.91
N ARG A 197 -4.57 -17.24 2.03
CA ARG A 197 -5.00 -17.78 3.33
C ARG A 197 -3.89 -18.50 4.09
N ASP A 198 -2.89 -19.03 3.37
CA ASP A 198 -1.75 -19.74 3.94
C ASP A 198 -0.60 -18.83 4.39
N LEU A 199 -0.75 -17.51 4.26
CA LEU A 199 0.26 -16.60 4.80
C LEU A 199 0.21 -16.65 6.32
N ALA A 200 1.32 -17.05 6.92
CA ALA A 200 1.51 -16.98 8.35
C ALA A 200 1.17 -15.56 8.86
N PHE A 201 0.52 -15.48 10.02
CA PHE A 201 0.24 -14.21 10.66
C PHE A 201 1.52 -13.38 10.78
N ARG A 202 1.40 -12.08 10.52
CA ARG A 202 2.52 -11.17 10.78
C ARG A 202 2.87 -11.23 12.27
N PRO A 203 4.13 -10.94 12.65
CA PRO A 203 4.58 -11.03 14.04
C PRO A 203 3.69 -10.28 15.04
N MET A 204 3.14 -9.12 14.66
CA MET A 204 2.23 -8.37 15.54
C MET A 204 0.86 -9.03 15.71
N GLU A 205 0.33 -9.69 14.67
CA GLU A 205 -0.92 -10.45 14.73
C GLU A 205 -0.76 -11.68 15.64
N ALA A 206 0.33 -12.41 15.47
CA ALA A 206 0.70 -13.50 16.37
C ALA A 206 0.90 -13.02 17.82
N ALA A 207 1.43 -11.81 18.01
CA ALA A 207 1.60 -11.20 19.33
C ALA A 207 0.25 -10.84 19.98
N LEU A 208 -0.73 -10.37 19.21
CA LEU A 208 -2.10 -10.17 19.70
C LEU A 208 -2.71 -11.49 20.16
N LEU A 209 -2.68 -12.51 19.31
CA LEU A 209 -3.26 -13.83 19.63
C LEU A 209 -2.64 -14.46 20.87
N SER A 210 -1.31 -14.35 21.03
CA SER A 210 -0.58 -14.88 22.18
C SER A 210 -0.66 -14.01 23.44
N GLY A 211 -1.20 -12.80 23.38
CA GLY A 211 -1.31 -11.89 24.52
C GLY A 211 -0.06 -11.09 24.82
N LYS A 212 0.91 -11.03 23.93
CA LYS A 212 2.11 -10.17 24.09
C LYS A 212 1.78 -8.69 23.96
N VAL A 213 0.73 -8.36 23.17
CA VAL A 213 0.13 -7.04 23.10
C VAL A 213 -1.36 -7.12 23.36
N ASP A 214 -1.98 -5.99 23.71
CA ASP A 214 -3.39 -5.90 24.06
C ASP A 214 -4.25 -5.57 22.83
N ALA A 215 -3.69 -4.81 21.88
CA ALA A 215 -4.37 -4.41 20.66
C ALA A 215 -3.40 -4.31 19.47
N ILE A 216 -3.97 -4.31 18.28
CA ILE A 216 -3.29 -3.94 17.01
C ILE A 216 -4.25 -3.11 16.16
N TYR A 217 -3.71 -2.26 15.28
CA TYR A 217 -4.49 -1.68 14.19
C TYR A 217 -4.37 -2.57 12.96
N THR A 218 -5.50 -2.86 12.32
CA THR A 218 -5.52 -3.69 11.12
C THR A 218 -6.63 -3.26 10.16
N GLN A 219 -6.52 -3.65 8.92
CA GLN A 219 -7.58 -3.47 7.93
C GLN A 219 -8.74 -4.44 8.19
N SER A 220 -9.96 -4.01 7.90
CA SER A 220 -11.17 -4.81 8.12
C SER A 220 -11.09 -6.20 7.51
N LYS A 221 -10.43 -6.33 6.35
CA LYS A 221 -10.26 -7.60 5.67
C LYS A 221 -9.31 -8.55 6.41
N VAL A 222 -8.20 -8.03 6.93
CA VAL A 222 -7.27 -8.82 7.76
C VAL A 222 -7.93 -9.21 9.07
N PHE A 223 -8.72 -8.30 9.65
CA PHE A 223 -9.51 -8.59 10.85
C PHE A 223 -10.48 -9.74 10.63
N GLN A 224 -11.20 -9.75 9.51
CA GLN A 224 -12.09 -10.85 9.15
C GLN A 224 -11.34 -12.17 9.06
N HIS A 225 -10.17 -12.23 8.42
CA HIS A 225 -9.34 -13.43 8.35
C HIS A 225 -8.89 -13.91 9.74
N LEU A 226 -8.50 -12.97 10.62
CA LEU A 226 -8.14 -13.31 12.00
C LEU A 226 -9.31 -13.96 12.74
N GLN A 227 -10.55 -13.48 12.54
CA GLN A 227 -11.75 -14.08 13.12
C GLN A 227 -12.04 -15.48 12.54
N GLU A 228 -11.95 -15.64 11.22
CA GLU A 228 -12.20 -16.92 10.54
C GLU A 228 -11.20 -18.00 10.98
N ASP A 229 -9.91 -17.66 11.01
CA ASP A 229 -8.84 -18.61 11.31
C ASP A 229 -8.74 -18.97 12.80
N THR A 230 -9.17 -18.07 13.68
CA THR A 230 -9.09 -18.32 15.13
C THR A 230 -10.41 -18.79 15.74
N GLY A 231 -11.52 -18.73 15.00
CA GLY A 231 -12.84 -19.06 15.51
C GLY A 231 -13.32 -18.15 16.65
N LYS A 232 -12.78 -16.91 16.74
CA LYS A 232 -12.98 -16.02 17.88
C LYS A 232 -13.44 -14.65 17.43
#